data_86444778c8e6ea0606f3a6dd3b64c70c
#
_entry.id   86444778c8e6ea0606f3a6dd3b64c70c
#
_cell.length_a   1.000
_cell.length_b   1.000
_cell.length_c   1.000
_cell.angle_alpha   90.00
_cell.angle_beta   90.00
_cell.angle_gamma   90.00
#
_symmetry.space_group_name_H-M   'P 1'
#
loop_
_entity.id
_entity.type
_entity.pdbx_description
1 polymer ?
#
loop_
_entity_poly.entity_id
_entity_poly.type
_entity_poly.pdbx_seq_one_letter_code
_entity_poly.pdbx_strand_id
1 'polypeptide(L)'
;MFQNFIRRWDGRLRKYADRYLHRPDIIKDKDFQSLYKKVGSKKSKYTLTTVERCYSLYKAIQYITKGDIQGDIVECGVWRGGSAMLAALTLIQNNQTHRKIYLYDTYEGMSEPTDKDIDIHGVPYRLLWKKENELLTVSLDEVKKNMF
;
A
#
# COMPACT_ATOMS: atom_id res chain seq x y z
N MET A 1 -37.09 -16.90 -1.24
CA MET A 1 -35.77 -17.55 -1.31
C MET A 1 -35.03 -17.25 -2.63
N PHE A 2 -35.67 -17.35 -3.79
CA PHE A 2 -35.09 -17.11 -5.12
C PHE A 2 -34.64 -15.64 -5.36
N GLN A 3 -35.40 -14.64 -4.91
CA GLN A 3 -35.04 -13.21 -5.05
C GLN A 3 -33.80 -12.81 -4.25
N ASN A 4 -33.54 -13.43 -3.09
CA ASN A 4 -32.33 -13.18 -2.32
C ASN A 4 -31.09 -13.85 -2.95
N PHE A 5 -31.27 -14.90 -3.70
CA PHE A 5 -30.21 -15.57 -4.45
C PHE A 5 -29.79 -14.73 -5.66
N ILE A 6 -30.75 -14.17 -6.42
CA ILE A 6 -30.49 -13.28 -7.57
C ILE A 6 -29.80 -11.98 -7.09
N ARG A 7 -30.27 -11.34 -6.00
CA ARG A 7 -29.61 -10.15 -5.43
C ARG A 7 -28.15 -10.40 -5.00
N ARG A 8 -27.86 -11.60 -4.50
CA ARG A 8 -26.51 -11.97 -4.07
C ARG A 8 -25.57 -12.27 -5.26
N TRP A 9 -26.12 -12.74 -6.38
CA TRP A 9 -25.39 -12.93 -7.64
C TRP A 9 -25.17 -11.59 -8.35
N ASP A 10 -26.18 -10.76 -8.39
CA ASP A 10 -26.13 -9.41 -8.97
C ASP A 10 -25.07 -8.54 -8.27
N GLY A 11 -24.99 -8.61 -6.94
CA GLY A 11 -23.95 -7.92 -6.17
C GLY A 11 -22.52 -8.43 -6.44
N ARG A 12 -22.34 -9.73 -6.72
CA ARG A 12 -21.02 -10.29 -7.07
C ARG A 12 -20.61 -9.97 -8.50
N LEU A 13 -21.54 -10.07 -9.44
CA LEU A 13 -21.33 -9.70 -10.84
C LEU A 13 -21.08 -8.19 -10.98
N ARG A 14 -21.83 -7.37 -10.26
CA ARG A 14 -21.63 -5.92 -10.22
C ARG A 14 -20.24 -5.58 -9.63
N LYS A 15 -19.86 -6.19 -8.53
CA LYS A 15 -18.52 -6.00 -7.92
C LYS A 15 -17.38 -6.49 -8.83
N TYR A 16 -17.64 -7.52 -9.63
CA TYR A 16 -16.70 -8.04 -10.64
C TYR A 16 -16.63 -7.11 -11.85
N ALA A 17 -17.79 -6.66 -12.35
CA ALA A 17 -17.90 -5.69 -13.44
C ALA A 17 -17.28 -4.34 -13.07
N ASP A 18 -17.58 -3.79 -11.89
CA ASP A 18 -16.97 -2.57 -11.38
C ASP A 18 -15.45 -2.68 -11.29
N ARG A 19 -14.92 -3.83 -10.85
CA ARG A 19 -13.48 -4.07 -10.79
C ARG A 19 -12.84 -4.10 -12.18
N TYR A 20 -13.49 -4.72 -13.17
CA TYR A 20 -12.98 -4.85 -14.53
C TYR A 20 -13.19 -3.60 -15.38
N LEU A 21 -14.32 -2.91 -15.20
CA LEU A 21 -14.66 -1.73 -15.99
C LEU A 21 -13.90 -0.47 -15.54
N HIS A 22 -13.59 -0.37 -14.24
CA HIS A 22 -12.95 0.84 -13.69
C HIS A 22 -11.42 0.73 -13.53
N ARG A 23 -10.83 -0.47 -13.70
CA ARG A 23 -9.38 -0.68 -13.46
C ARG A 23 -8.78 -1.71 -14.44
N PRO A 24 -9.07 -1.61 -15.75
CA PRO A 24 -8.59 -2.60 -16.70
C PRO A 24 -7.06 -2.60 -16.85
N ASP A 25 -6.43 -1.45 -16.67
CA ASP A 25 -4.98 -1.26 -16.68
C ASP A 25 -4.29 -2.02 -15.53
N ILE A 26 -4.78 -1.85 -14.30
CA ILE A 26 -4.24 -2.54 -13.12
C ILE A 26 -4.38 -4.07 -13.25
N ILE A 27 -5.54 -4.53 -13.73
CA ILE A 27 -5.83 -5.96 -13.82
C ILE A 27 -5.04 -6.64 -14.94
N LYS A 28 -4.85 -5.94 -16.05
CA LYS A 28 -4.14 -6.47 -17.24
C LYS A 28 -2.62 -6.42 -17.10
N ASP A 29 -2.09 -5.56 -16.22
CA ASP A 29 -0.65 -5.45 -15.97
C ASP A 29 -0.17 -6.66 -15.15
N LYS A 30 0.24 -7.72 -15.85
CA LYS A 30 0.69 -8.98 -15.24
C LYS A 30 1.96 -8.80 -14.40
N ASP A 31 2.83 -7.92 -14.81
CA ASP A 31 4.08 -7.61 -14.10
C ASP A 31 3.76 -6.99 -12.75
N PHE A 32 2.95 -5.94 -12.75
CA PHE A 32 2.46 -5.37 -11.50
C PHE A 32 1.76 -6.40 -10.61
N GLN A 33 0.84 -7.19 -11.18
CA GLN A 33 0.11 -8.21 -10.40
C GLN A 33 1.04 -9.23 -9.74
N SER A 34 2.11 -9.61 -10.43
CA SER A 34 3.13 -10.52 -9.87
C SER A 34 3.84 -9.91 -8.67
N LEU A 35 4.26 -8.63 -8.76
CA LEU A 35 4.91 -7.91 -7.68
C LEU A 35 3.94 -7.64 -6.53
N TYR A 36 2.73 -7.16 -6.83
CA TYR A 36 1.73 -6.84 -5.82
C TYR A 36 1.30 -8.04 -4.98
N LYS A 37 1.25 -9.24 -5.55
CA LYS A 37 0.97 -10.48 -4.80
C LYS A 37 1.98 -10.73 -3.67
N LYS A 38 3.21 -10.29 -3.82
CA LYS A 38 4.25 -10.47 -2.80
C LYS A 38 4.07 -9.51 -1.62
N VAL A 39 3.59 -8.30 -1.86
CA VAL A 39 3.59 -7.22 -0.86
C VAL A 39 2.21 -6.81 -0.35
N GLY A 40 1.20 -6.82 -1.19
CA GLY A 40 -0.13 -6.26 -0.93
C GLY A 40 -1.28 -7.25 -0.95
N SER A 41 -1.05 -8.54 -1.17
CA SER A 41 -2.12 -9.52 -1.22
C SER A 41 -2.72 -9.76 0.18
N LYS A 42 -3.95 -10.30 0.23
CA LYS A 42 -4.60 -10.70 1.50
C LYS A 42 -3.74 -11.66 2.35
N LYS A 43 -2.77 -12.35 1.74
CA LYS A 43 -1.86 -13.28 2.40
C LYS A 43 -0.60 -12.59 2.94
N SER A 44 -0.05 -11.59 2.24
CA SER A 44 1.21 -10.95 2.61
C SER A 44 1.06 -9.82 3.64
N LYS A 45 -0.03 -9.05 3.60
CA LYS A 45 -0.36 -8.00 4.59
C LYS A 45 0.77 -7.01 4.95
N TYR A 46 1.67 -6.71 4.03
CA TYR A 46 2.79 -5.81 4.30
C TYR A 46 2.49 -4.34 4.01
N THR A 47 1.32 -4.03 3.42
CA THR A 47 0.90 -2.66 3.18
C THR A 47 -0.57 -2.44 3.55
N LEU A 48 -0.88 -1.26 4.10
CA LEU A 48 -2.24 -0.74 4.28
C LEU A 48 -2.73 0.00 3.02
N THR A 49 -1.83 0.24 2.08
CA THR A 49 -2.10 1.00 0.86
C THR A 49 -2.98 0.21 -0.10
N THR A 50 -3.94 0.88 -0.73
CA THR A 50 -4.83 0.25 -1.72
C THR A 50 -4.07 -0.17 -2.98
N VAL A 51 -4.63 -1.11 -3.73
CA VAL A 51 -4.01 -1.59 -4.98
C VAL A 51 -3.76 -0.48 -5.99
N GLU A 52 -4.64 0.54 -6.04
CA GLU A 52 -4.51 1.70 -6.92
C GLU A 52 -3.29 2.55 -6.55
N ARG A 53 -3.10 2.81 -5.27
CA ARG A 53 -1.94 3.56 -4.78
C ARG A 53 -0.64 2.78 -5.01
N CYS A 54 -0.66 1.47 -4.79
CA CYS A 54 0.46 0.60 -5.13
C CYS A 54 0.76 0.63 -6.63
N TYR A 55 -0.27 0.62 -7.48
CA TYR A 55 -0.10 0.72 -8.92
C TYR A 55 0.46 2.09 -9.33
N SER A 56 0.01 3.17 -8.70
CA SER A 56 0.56 4.51 -8.94
C SER A 56 2.05 4.58 -8.59
N LEU A 57 2.46 3.99 -7.47
CA LEU A 57 3.88 3.88 -7.09
C LEU A 57 4.68 3.08 -8.12
N TYR A 58 4.18 1.91 -8.53
CA TYR A 58 4.79 1.10 -9.57
C TYR A 58 4.99 1.88 -10.88
N LYS A 59 3.95 2.60 -11.33
CA LYS A 59 4.02 3.44 -12.55
C LYS A 59 4.95 4.63 -12.39
N ALA A 60 5.01 5.25 -11.21
CA ALA A 60 5.93 6.34 -10.93
C ALA A 60 7.40 5.88 -11.05
N ILE A 61 7.74 4.70 -10.50
CA ILE A 61 9.08 4.14 -10.65
C ILE A 61 9.40 3.80 -12.11
N GLN A 62 8.46 3.23 -12.85
CA GLN A 62 8.65 3.02 -14.29
C GLN A 62 8.87 4.33 -15.04
N TYR A 63 8.15 5.40 -14.66
CA TYR A 63 8.28 6.71 -15.28
C TYR A 63 9.68 7.31 -15.07
N ILE A 64 10.16 7.35 -13.82
CA ILE A 64 11.50 7.89 -13.53
C ILE A 64 12.60 7.05 -14.18
N THR A 65 12.42 5.74 -14.25
CA THR A 65 13.36 4.84 -14.92
C THR A 65 13.43 5.09 -16.44
N LYS A 66 12.26 5.18 -17.09
CA LYS A 66 12.18 5.44 -18.53
C LYS A 66 12.67 6.84 -18.92
N GLY A 67 12.43 7.81 -18.05
CA GLY A 67 12.87 9.20 -18.24
C GLY A 67 14.31 9.45 -17.85
N ASP A 68 15.05 8.42 -17.42
CA ASP A 68 16.42 8.54 -16.88
C ASP A 68 16.56 9.63 -15.82
N ILE A 69 15.50 9.82 -15.01
CA ILE A 69 15.50 10.78 -13.90
C ILE A 69 16.39 10.25 -12.80
N GLN A 70 17.47 10.95 -12.51
CA GLN A 70 18.45 10.56 -11.51
C GLN A 70 17.93 10.74 -10.08
N GLY A 71 18.52 10.00 -9.13
CA GLY A 71 18.25 10.11 -7.71
C GLY A 71 17.79 8.79 -7.08
N ASP A 72 17.59 8.84 -5.78
CA ASP A 72 17.19 7.74 -4.92
C ASP A 72 15.68 7.84 -4.57
N ILE A 73 15.18 6.85 -3.87
CA ILE A 73 13.79 6.80 -3.41
C ILE A 73 13.76 7.09 -1.91
N VAL A 74 12.79 7.90 -1.49
CA VAL A 74 12.55 8.19 -0.06
C VAL A 74 11.11 7.84 0.27
N GLU A 75 10.89 7.07 1.33
CA GLU A 75 9.58 6.80 1.91
C GLU A 75 9.52 7.35 3.32
N CYS A 76 8.53 8.19 3.61
CA CYS A 76 8.22 8.70 4.93
C CYS A 76 6.90 8.05 5.41
N GLY A 77 6.98 7.27 6.50
CA GLY A 77 5.91 6.40 6.94
C GLY A 77 5.97 5.03 6.28
N VAL A 78 6.60 4.08 6.95
CA VAL A 78 7.01 2.78 6.38
C VAL A 78 6.06 1.65 6.75
N TRP A 79 5.53 1.69 7.96
CA TRP A 79 4.74 0.62 8.55
C TRP A 79 5.47 -0.74 8.41
N ARG A 80 4.93 -1.72 7.72
CA ARG A 80 5.54 -3.05 7.49
C ARG A 80 6.45 -3.12 6.27
N GLY A 81 6.69 -2.02 5.57
CA GLY A 81 7.62 -1.93 4.45
C GLY A 81 7.04 -2.32 3.09
N GLY A 82 5.72 -2.52 2.96
CA GLY A 82 5.13 -3.05 1.73
C GLY A 82 5.31 -2.16 0.50
N SER A 83 5.21 -0.84 0.64
CA SER A 83 5.46 0.09 -0.46
C SER A 83 6.94 0.12 -0.83
N ALA A 84 7.83 0.14 0.17
CA ALA A 84 9.28 0.06 -0.06
C ALA A 84 9.68 -1.23 -0.79
N MET A 85 9.10 -2.37 -0.38
CA MET A 85 9.32 -3.66 -1.07
C MET A 85 8.82 -3.62 -2.51
N LEU A 86 7.64 -3.03 -2.76
CA LEU A 86 7.12 -2.87 -4.12
C LEU A 86 8.05 -1.99 -4.96
N ALA A 87 8.54 -0.88 -4.38
CA ALA A 87 9.51 0.00 -5.03
C ALA A 87 10.79 -0.76 -5.38
N ALA A 88 11.38 -1.49 -4.42
CA ALA A 88 12.59 -2.28 -4.62
C ALA A 88 12.42 -3.33 -5.72
N LEU A 89 11.35 -4.11 -5.65
CA LEU A 89 11.04 -5.11 -6.66
C LEU A 89 10.84 -4.51 -8.06
N THR A 90 10.23 -3.33 -8.14
CA THR A 90 10.04 -2.61 -9.40
C THR A 90 11.37 -2.09 -9.96
N LEU A 91 12.25 -1.56 -9.09
CA LEU A 91 13.59 -1.12 -9.48
C LEU A 91 14.43 -2.31 -10.00
N ILE A 92 14.40 -3.45 -9.29
CA ILE A 92 15.08 -4.68 -9.72
C ILE A 92 14.60 -5.12 -11.08
N GLN A 93 13.28 -5.16 -11.30
CA GLN A 93 12.67 -5.53 -12.58
C GLN A 93 13.09 -4.60 -13.74
N ASN A 94 13.40 -3.35 -13.42
CA ASN A 94 13.85 -2.35 -14.42
C ASN A 94 15.38 -2.18 -14.45
N ASN A 95 16.16 -3.10 -13.87
CA ASN A 95 17.63 -3.05 -13.82
C ASN A 95 18.20 -1.77 -13.16
N GLN A 96 17.49 -1.22 -12.17
CA GLN A 96 17.86 0.02 -11.44
C GLN A 96 18.39 -0.30 -10.03
N THR A 97 19.22 -1.33 -9.90
CA THR A 97 19.72 -1.81 -8.60
C THR A 97 20.74 -0.88 -7.94
N HIS A 98 21.21 0.14 -8.64
CA HIS A 98 22.12 1.16 -8.11
C HIS A 98 21.42 2.20 -7.23
N ARG A 99 20.09 2.33 -7.35
CA ARG A 99 19.31 3.29 -6.55
C ARG A 99 19.13 2.78 -5.13
N LYS A 100 19.25 3.70 -4.18
CA LYS A 100 18.97 3.44 -2.76
C LYS A 100 17.51 3.77 -2.43
N ILE A 101 16.99 3.08 -1.42
CA ILE A 101 15.67 3.40 -0.85
C ILE A 101 15.91 3.77 0.61
N TYR A 102 15.59 5.02 0.96
CA TYR A 102 15.68 5.53 2.32
C TYR A 102 14.32 5.45 2.98
N LEU A 103 14.27 4.85 4.17
CA LEU A 103 13.05 4.63 4.93
C LEU A 103 13.07 5.47 6.21
N TYR A 104 12.14 6.39 6.32
CA TYR A 104 11.98 7.25 7.49
C TYR A 104 10.67 6.95 8.19
N ASP A 105 10.77 6.46 9.42
CA ASP A 105 9.65 6.17 10.30
C ASP A 105 10.10 6.31 11.74
N THR A 106 9.20 6.51 12.67
CA THR A 106 9.50 6.44 14.11
C THR A 106 9.75 5.02 14.56
N TYR A 107 9.11 4.04 13.88
CA TYR A 107 9.04 2.63 14.27
C TYR A 107 8.44 2.38 15.66
N GLU A 108 7.77 3.38 16.20
CA GLU A 108 7.12 3.41 17.52
C GLU A 108 5.63 3.76 17.42
N GLY A 109 5.12 3.88 16.19
CA GLY A 109 3.76 4.33 15.90
C GLY A 109 3.64 5.85 15.87
N MET A 110 2.43 6.36 16.12
CA MET A 110 2.12 7.79 16.10
C MET A 110 2.31 8.42 17.47
N SER A 111 2.69 9.69 17.50
CA SER A 111 2.71 10.48 18.73
C SER A 111 1.31 10.58 19.37
N GLU A 112 1.28 10.74 20.70
CA GLU A 112 0.01 10.95 21.39
C GLU A 112 -0.69 12.21 20.90
N PRO A 113 -2.00 12.13 20.55
CA PRO A 113 -2.74 13.28 20.04
C PRO A 113 -3.00 14.32 21.13
N THR A 114 -3.03 15.56 20.72
CA THR A 114 -3.39 16.71 21.54
C THR A 114 -4.90 17.03 21.45
N ASP A 115 -5.36 18.01 22.20
CA ASP A 115 -6.75 18.48 22.12
C ASP A 115 -7.12 19.14 20.78
N LYS A 116 -6.12 19.48 19.98
CA LYS A 116 -6.30 20.05 18.64
C LYS A 116 -6.52 19.00 17.57
N ASP A 117 -6.19 17.73 17.86
CA ASP A 117 -6.31 16.63 16.91
C ASP A 117 -7.74 16.09 16.95
N ILE A 118 -8.53 16.54 15.99
CA ILE A 118 -9.93 16.14 15.79
C ILE A 118 -10.09 15.54 14.39
N ASP A 119 -11.02 14.58 14.26
CA ASP A 119 -11.35 14.03 12.93
C ASP A 119 -12.24 15.00 12.12
N ILE A 120 -12.60 14.61 10.89
CA ILE A 120 -13.46 15.41 9.99
C ILE A 120 -14.88 15.61 10.53
N HIS A 121 -15.28 14.89 11.58
CA HIS A 121 -16.59 15.00 12.25
C HIS A 121 -16.49 15.75 13.58
N GLY A 122 -15.32 16.31 13.91
CA GLY A 122 -15.08 17.03 15.17
C GLY A 122 -14.88 16.13 16.39
N VAL A 123 -14.66 14.82 16.18
CA VAL A 123 -14.43 13.87 17.28
C VAL A 123 -12.95 13.93 17.69
N PRO A 124 -12.62 14.08 19.00
CA PRO A 124 -11.24 14.07 19.44
C PRO A 124 -10.53 12.76 19.11
N TYR A 125 -9.39 12.86 18.40
CA TYR A 125 -8.67 11.69 17.91
C TYR A 125 -8.16 10.79 19.03
N ARG A 126 -7.93 11.31 20.24
CA ARG A 126 -7.54 10.53 21.43
C ARG A 126 -8.47 9.35 21.73
N LEU A 127 -9.76 9.42 21.34
CA LEU A 127 -10.72 8.34 21.54
C LEU A 127 -10.45 7.11 20.66
N LEU A 128 -9.78 7.31 19.54
CA LEU A 128 -9.44 6.27 18.55
C LEU A 128 -7.96 5.88 18.62
N TRP A 129 -7.12 6.80 19.10
CA TRP A 129 -5.66 6.73 19.00
C TRP A 129 -5.07 5.43 19.52
N LYS A 130 -5.47 4.97 20.71
CA LYS A 130 -4.88 3.77 21.32
C LYS A 130 -5.02 2.55 20.42
N LYS A 131 -6.22 2.32 19.88
CA LYS A 131 -6.52 1.19 19.00
C LYS A 131 -5.80 1.30 17.67
N GLU A 132 -5.80 2.50 17.09
CA GLU A 132 -5.16 2.72 15.79
C GLU A 132 -3.64 2.70 15.92
N ASN A 133 -3.09 3.23 17.00
CA ASN A 133 -1.65 3.21 17.23
C ASN A 133 -1.12 1.79 17.43
N GLU A 134 -1.85 0.89 18.11
CA GLU A 134 -1.49 -0.53 18.19
C GLU A 134 -1.34 -1.17 16.81
N LEU A 135 -2.21 -0.82 15.84
CA LEU A 135 -2.11 -1.30 14.46
C LEU A 135 -0.92 -0.70 13.70
N LEU A 136 -0.61 0.58 13.97
CA LEU A 136 0.41 1.34 13.24
C LEU A 136 1.81 1.17 13.83
N THR A 137 1.92 0.68 15.07
CA THR A 137 3.21 0.42 15.72
C THR A 137 3.84 -0.84 15.13
N VAL A 138 4.93 -0.65 14.40
CA VAL A 138 5.72 -1.74 13.78
C VAL A 138 7.19 -1.45 14.01
N SER A 139 7.88 -2.34 14.70
CA SER A 139 9.29 -2.15 15.03
C SER A 139 10.20 -2.21 13.80
N LEU A 140 11.34 -1.53 13.89
CA LEU A 140 12.39 -1.59 12.86
C LEU A 140 12.82 -3.03 12.56
N ASP A 141 12.89 -3.89 13.59
CA ASP A 141 13.29 -5.29 13.42
C ASP A 141 12.26 -6.10 12.65
N GLU A 142 10.95 -5.82 12.86
CA GLU A 142 9.89 -6.43 12.05
C GLU A 142 10.01 -5.99 10.59
N VAL A 143 10.25 -4.71 10.33
CA VAL A 143 10.43 -4.20 8.96
C VAL A 143 11.65 -4.85 8.29
N LYS A 144 12.79 -4.93 8.99
CA LYS A 144 13.98 -5.64 8.48
C LYS A 144 13.66 -7.09 8.13
N LYS A 145 13.00 -7.82 9.04
CA LYS A 145 12.60 -9.22 8.82
C LYS A 145 11.67 -9.40 7.63
N ASN A 146 10.82 -8.41 7.33
CA ASN A 146 9.91 -8.47 6.20
C ASN A 146 10.61 -8.21 4.86
N MET A 147 11.71 -7.43 4.87
CA MET A 147 12.39 -6.96 3.66
C MET A 147 13.59 -7.82 3.25
N PHE A 148 14.19 -8.52 4.20
CA PHE A 148 15.41 -9.34 4.04
C PHE A 148 15.21 -10.78 4.51
#